data_3b58dd37d218a1d519ace348b4ec1897
#
_entry.id   3b58dd37d218a1d519ace348b4ec1897
#
_cell.length_a   1.000
_cell.length_b   1.000
_cell.length_c   1.000
_cell.angle_alpha   90.00
_cell.angle_beta   90.00
_cell.angle_gamma   90.00
#
_symmetry.space_group_name_H-M   'P 1'
#
loop_
_entity.id
_entity.type
_entity.pdbx_description
1 polymer ?
#
loop_
_entity_poly.entity_id
_entity_poly.type
_entity_poly.pdbx_seq_one_letter_code
_entity_poly.pdbx_strand_id
1 'polypeptide(L)'
;LSIKALESVLSKGGNERLVRELRKQRTWTLVENPKTHHEGVCLLVRLLLRSGLITPEIIQSLLPWVNSPSENHRVTSTAFLAQLMSDPMLREKKFLKPVLHILEEKSHDRNSIVRQMAVRGLGNLVYGAPEKLKKHKKFLMVILIRALSDPFSSEVIGESMKAVAKVLKELKEKDIGSSFRDLTQEIRTYFDNEDDALRLWSFVLFGILARLTKRKWKGYFAEQVRQSWVTLLLHLQDPNPRVSVECRATFHLCVPFLGLKRLQTAVNEHLDGTAELKPEELQVDICRHL
;
A
#
# COMPACT_ATOMS: atom_id res chain seq x y z
N LEU A 1 13.44 -28.94 -1.02
CA LEU A 1 12.44 -29.82 -1.69
C LEU A 1 12.21 -29.30 -3.10
N SER A 2 12.30 -30.19 -4.11
CA SER A 2 11.96 -29.80 -5.49
C SER A 2 10.46 -29.53 -5.62
N ILE A 3 10.06 -28.64 -6.54
CA ILE A 3 8.64 -28.35 -6.84
C ILE A 3 7.88 -29.64 -7.14
N LYS A 4 8.48 -30.58 -7.90
CA LYS A 4 7.89 -31.90 -8.20
C LYS A 4 7.58 -32.69 -6.93
N ALA A 5 8.49 -32.66 -5.94
CA ALA A 5 8.26 -33.33 -4.66
C ALA A 5 7.09 -32.68 -3.89
N LEU A 6 7.03 -31.36 -3.86
CA LEU A 6 5.92 -30.63 -3.21
C LEU A 6 4.58 -30.91 -3.90
N GLU A 7 4.52 -30.87 -5.24
CA GLU A 7 3.31 -31.25 -5.98
C GLU A 7 2.88 -32.69 -5.71
N SER A 8 3.84 -33.63 -5.65
CA SER A 8 3.57 -35.04 -5.33
C SER A 8 2.96 -35.17 -3.92
N VAL A 9 3.51 -34.47 -2.93
CA VAL A 9 2.98 -34.48 -1.56
C VAL A 9 1.56 -33.91 -1.52
N LEU A 10 1.32 -32.79 -2.18
CA LEU A 10 -0.01 -32.16 -2.24
C LEU A 10 -1.02 -33.08 -2.94
N SER A 11 -0.65 -33.71 -4.06
CA SER A 11 -1.54 -34.62 -4.79
C SER A 11 -1.86 -35.86 -3.97
N LYS A 12 -0.86 -36.48 -3.32
CA LYS A 12 -1.07 -37.64 -2.43
C LYS A 12 -1.95 -37.32 -1.24
N GLY A 13 -1.91 -36.05 -0.78
CA GLY A 13 -2.80 -35.54 0.27
C GLY A 13 -4.22 -35.17 -0.21
N GLY A 14 -4.62 -35.55 -1.42
CA GLY A 14 -5.96 -35.28 -1.95
C GLY A 14 -6.18 -33.83 -2.44
N ASN A 15 -5.11 -33.02 -2.61
CA ASN A 15 -5.19 -31.62 -2.99
C ASN A 15 -4.97 -31.37 -4.50
N GLU A 16 -5.48 -32.25 -5.35
CA GLU A 16 -5.30 -32.17 -6.81
C GLU A 16 -5.87 -30.87 -7.41
N ARG A 17 -6.98 -30.37 -6.86
CA ARG A 17 -7.56 -29.08 -7.27
C ARG A 17 -6.60 -27.94 -7.01
N LEU A 18 -5.95 -27.94 -5.86
CA LEU A 18 -4.93 -26.94 -5.50
C LEU A 18 -3.72 -27.01 -6.45
N VAL A 19 -3.23 -28.22 -6.74
CA VAL A 19 -2.11 -28.41 -7.67
C VAL A 19 -2.44 -27.89 -9.07
N ARG A 20 -3.67 -28.14 -9.56
CA ARG A 20 -4.15 -27.58 -10.83
C ARG A 20 -4.18 -26.04 -10.81
N GLU A 21 -4.65 -25.44 -9.71
CA GLU A 21 -4.70 -23.98 -9.58
C GLU A 21 -3.30 -23.35 -9.51
N LEU A 22 -2.36 -23.97 -8.78
CA LEU A 22 -0.96 -23.54 -8.73
C LEU A 22 -0.30 -23.54 -10.12
N ARG A 23 -0.57 -24.55 -10.94
CA ARG A 23 -0.09 -24.62 -12.32
C ARG A 23 -0.74 -23.57 -13.21
N LYS A 24 -2.07 -23.40 -13.12
CA LYS A 24 -2.82 -22.42 -13.90
C LYS A 24 -2.33 -21.01 -13.66
N GLN A 25 -2.02 -20.67 -12.41
CA GLN A 25 -1.51 -19.35 -12.01
C GLN A 25 0.01 -19.20 -12.21
N ARG A 26 0.68 -20.19 -12.80
CA ARG A 26 2.14 -20.20 -13.02
C ARG A 26 2.94 -19.96 -11.73
N THR A 27 2.42 -20.39 -10.58
CA THR A 27 3.01 -20.15 -9.27
C THR A 27 4.45 -20.65 -9.19
N TRP A 28 4.73 -21.82 -9.76
CA TRP A 28 6.06 -22.42 -9.74
C TRP A 28 7.08 -21.61 -10.54
N THR A 29 6.69 -21.08 -11.69
CA THR A 29 7.55 -20.21 -12.51
C THR A 29 7.94 -18.94 -11.72
N LEU A 30 7.00 -18.38 -10.95
CA LEU A 30 7.29 -17.23 -10.09
C LEU A 30 8.22 -17.61 -8.93
N VAL A 31 8.02 -18.78 -8.30
CA VAL A 31 8.84 -19.28 -7.19
C VAL A 31 10.28 -19.58 -7.64
N GLU A 32 10.47 -20.14 -8.84
CA GLU A 32 11.79 -20.48 -9.36
C GLU A 32 12.62 -19.27 -9.81
N ASN A 33 11.97 -18.18 -10.22
CA ASN A 33 12.67 -16.99 -10.67
C ASN A 33 13.07 -16.12 -9.47
N PRO A 34 14.36 -15.84 -9.25
CA PRO A 34 14.85 -15.05 -8.12
C PRO A 34 14.19 -13.65 -8.02
N LYS A 35 13.87 -13.03 -9.15
CA LYS A 35 13.26 -11.68 -9.18
C LYS A 35 11.79 -11.67 -8.71
N THR A 36 11.08 -12.77 -8.90
CA THR A 36 9.65 -12.90 -8.57
C THR A 36 9.37 -13.92 -7.47
N HIS A 37 10.43 -14.50 -6.87
CA HIS A 37 10.32 -15.53 -5.84
C HIS A 37 9.35 -15.14 -4.71
N HIS A 38 9.50 -13.95 -4.17
CA HIS A 38 8.65 -13.44 -3.09
C HIS A 38 7.17 -13.35 -3.49
N GLU A 39 6.88 -12.96 -4.73
CA GLU A 39 5.49 -12.93 -5.24
C GLU A 39 4.94 -14.36 -5.44
N GLY A 40 5.77 -15.25 -5.93
CA GLY A 40 5.43 -16.68 -6.04
C GLY A 40 5.10 -17.29 -4.68
N VAL A 41 5.90 -16.98 -3.65
CA VAL A 41 5.65 -17.42 -2.28
C VAL A 41 4.34 -16.84 -1.74
N CYS A 42 4.07 -15.55 -1.93
CA CYS A 42 2.80 -14.93 -1.52
C CYS A 42 1.61 -15.62 -2.19
N LEU A 43 1.71 -15.94 -3.48
CA LEU A 43 0.64 -16.62 -4.21
C LEU A 43 0.44 -18.05 -3.70
N LEU A 44 1.52 -18.81 -3.49
CA LEU A 44 1.49 -20.15 -2.92
C LEU A 44 0.79 -20.15 -1.55
N VAL A 45 1.22 -19.28 -0.65
CA VAL A 45 0.65 -19.17 0.70
C VAL A 45 -0.83 -18.81 0.66
N ARG A 46 -1.23 -17.89 -0.21
CA ARG A 46 -2.65 -17.52 -0.42
C ARG A 46 -3.49 -18.72 -0.80
N LEU A 47 -3.00 -19.57 -1.69
CA LEU A 47 -3.72 -20.77 -2.13
C LEU A 47 -3.75 -21.85 -1.04
N LEU A 48 -2.65 -22.02 -0.30
CA LEU A 48 -2.59 -22.94 0.86
C LEU A 48 -3.55 -22.51 1.97
N LEU A 49 -3.65 -21.22 2.28
CA LEU A 49 -4.59 -20.68 3.26
C LEU A 49 -6.03 -20.95 2.85
N ARG A 50 -6.38 -20.70 1.58
CA ARG A 50 -7.73 -21.00 1.04
C ARG A 50 -8.09 -22.49 1.10
N SER A 51 -7.10 -23.36 1.06
CA SER A 51 -7.27 -24.80 1.16
C SER A 51 -7.20 -25.34 2.59
N GLY A 52 -7.03 -24.45 3.59
CA GLY A 52 -6.96 -24.85 5.02
C GLY A 52 -5.69 -25.65 5.37
N LEU A 53 -4.64 -25.54 4.56
CA LEU A 53 -3.40 -26.32 4.74
C LEU A 53 -2.36 -25.64 5.63
N ILE A 54 -2.57 -24.38 6.01
CA ILE A 54 -1.68 -23.68 6.92
C ILE A 54 -2.16 -23.90 8.36
N THR A 55 -1.28 -24.49 9.15
CA THR A 55 -1.54 -24.76 10.57
C THR A 55 -0.62 -23.93 11.47
N PRO A 56 -0.95 -23.80 12.78
CA PRO A 56 -0.08 -23.12 13.74
C PRO A 56 1.34 -23.68 13.82
N GLU A 57 1.51 -24.97 13.64
CA GLU A 57 2.81 -25.65 13.67
C GLU A 57 3.70 -25.23 12.49
N ILE A 58 3.09 -25.03 11.30
CA ILE A 58 3.80 -24.53 10.14
C ILE A 58 4.30 -23.11 10.42
N ILE A 59 3.50 -22.25 11.03
CA ILE A 59 3.91 -20.89 11.41
C ILE A 59 5.10 -20.95 12.37
N GLN A 60 5.03 -21.79 13.41
CA GLN A 60 6.12 -21.93 14.37
C GLN A 60 7.41 -22.45 13.71
N SER A 61 7.31 -23.37 12.77
CA SER A 61 8.47 -23.90 12.04
C SER A 61 9.17 -22.88 11.13
N LEU A 62 8.47 -21.81 10.75
CA LEU A 62 9.02 -20.74 9.91
C LEU A 62 9.75 -19.65 10.71
N LEU A 63 9.43 -19.48 12.00
CA LEU A 63 9.99 -18.41 12.81
C LEU A 63 11.53 -18.40 12.86
N PRO A 64 12.24 -19.54 12.97
CA PRO A 64 13.72 -19.55 12.96
C PRO A 64 14.31 -19.02 11.65
N TRP A 65 13.63 -19.20 10.53
CA TRP A 65 14.11 -18.81 9.20
C TRP A 65 14.03 -17.30 8.93
N VAL A 66 13.22 -16.60 9.69
CA VAL A 66 13.09 -15.13 9.59
C VAL A 66 14.39 -14.42 9.91
N ASN A 67 15.19 -14.96 10.83
CA ASN A 67 16.49 -14.42 11.24
C ASN A 67 17.69 -15.20 10.66
N SER A 68 17.45 -16.01 9.63
CA SER A 68 18.50 -16.77 8.95
C SER A 68 19.59 -15.86 8.37
N PRO A 69 20.86 -16.27 8.41
CA PRO A 69 21.94 -15.60 7.66
C PRO A 69 21.68 -15.56 6.15
N SER A 70 20.97 -16.57 5.62
CA SER A 70 20.60 -16.67 4.21
C SER A 70 19.49 -15.65 3.86
N GLU A 71 19.75 -14.81 2.87
CA GLU A 71 18.76 -13.87 2.35
C GLU A 71 17.52 -14.58 1.80
N ASN A 72 17.71 -15.67 1.08
CA ASN A 72 16.61 -16.45 0.50
C ASN A 72 15.66 -16.97 1.58
N HIS A 73 16.18 -17.40 2.72
CA HIS A 73 15.34 -17.83 3.85
C HIS A 73 14.57 -16.65 4.43
N ARG A 74 15.22 -15.49 4.62
CA ARG A 74 14.55 -14.31 5.15
C ARG A 74 13.47 -13.81 4.19
N VAL A 75 13.77 -13.75 2.88
CA VAL A 75 12.79 -13.38 1.84
C VAL A 75 11.59 -14.32 1.86
N THR A 76 11.82 -15.64 1.82
CA THR A 76 10.75 -16.63 1.78
C THR A 76 9.88 -16.58 3.03
N SER A 77 10.48 -16.58 4.22
CA SER A 77 9.74 -16.55 5.48
C SER A 77 8.98 -15.24 5.69
N THR A 78 9.57 -14.10 5.32
CA THR A 78 8.89 -12.80 5.43
C THR A 78 7.74 -12.68 4.43
N ALA A 79 7.91 -13.15 3.19
CA ALA A 79 6.83 -13.20 2.20
C ALA A 79 5.68 -14.10 2.65
N PHE A 80 5.99 -15.24 3.28
CA PHE A 80 4.99 -16.11 3.91
C PHE A 80 4.20 -15.36 4.98
N LEU A 81 4.89 -14.72 5.93
CA LEU A 81 4.24 -13.95 7.01
C LEU A 81 3.44 -12.77 6.48
N ALA A 82 3.95 -12.09 5.45
CA ALA A 82 3.23 -10.98 4.79
C ALA A 82 1.87 -11.42 4.24
N GLN A 83 1.81 -12.58 3.62
CA GLN A 83 0.56 -13.13 3.09
C GLN A 83 -0.33 -13.68 4.20
N LEU A 84 0.26 -14.31 5.22
CA LEU A 84 -0.46 -14.79 6.40
C LEU A 84 -1.21 -13.65 7.10
N MET A 85 -0.67 -12.43 7.10
CA MET A 85 -1.31 -11.24 7.67
C MET A 85 -2.68 -10.91 7.06
N SER A 86 -3.02 -11.51 5.91
CA SER A 86 -4.35 -11.39 5.30
C SER A 86 -5.37 -12.40 5.83
N ASP A 87 -4.95 -13.37 6.66
CA ASP A 87 -5.79 -14.47 7.11
C ASP A 87 -6.46 -14.21 8.47
N PRO A 88 -7.74 -14.52 8.62
CA PRO A 88 -8.46 -14.39 9.90
C PRO A 88 -7.86 -15.17 11.07
N MET A 89 -7.02 -16.19 10.83
CA MET A 89 -6.28 -16.91 11.88
C MET A 89 -5.50 -15.95 12.81
N LEU A 90 -5.04 -14.81 12.29
CA LEU A 90 -4.33 -13.80 13.08
C LEU A 90 -5.21 -13.03 14.08
N ARG A 91 -6.53 -13.21 14.08
CA ARG A 91 -7.38 -12.64 15.12
C ARG A 91 -7.05 -13.19 16.51
N GLU A 92 -6.48 -14.39 16.56
CA GLU A 92 -5.96 -14.96 17.80
C GLU A 92 -4.72 -14.19 18.27
N LYS A 93 -4.79 -13.68 19.52
CA LYS A 93 -3.72 -12.83 20.10
C LYS A 93 -2.36 -13.51 20.13
N LYS A 94 -2.31 -14.84 20.26
CA LYS A 94 -1.05 -15.61 20.35
C LYS A 94 -0.22 -15.53 19.07
N PHE A 95 -0.85 -15.30 17.90
CA PHE A 95 -0.15 -15.17 16.63
C PHE A 95 0.11 -13.73 16.22
N LEU A 96 -0.85 -12.84 16.40
CA LEU A 96 -0.77 -11.47 15.90
C LEU A 96 0.42 -10.69 16.47
N LYS A 97 0.61 -10.70 17.79
CA LYS A 97 1.68 -9.92 18.41
C LYS A 97 3.09 -10.34 17.96
N PRO A 98 3.44 -11.65 17.99
CA PRO A 98 4.73 -12.10 17.50
C PRO A 98 4.97 -11.75 16.04
N VAL A 99 3.98 -11.95 15.16
CA VAL A 99 4.12 -11.66 13.73
C VAL A 99 4.28 -10.15 13.48
N LEU A 100 3.51 -9.30 14.17
CA LEU A 100 3.67 -7.84 14.06
C LEU A 100 5.08 -7.39 14.47
N HIS A 101 5.63 -7.94 15.55
CA HIS A 101 6.98 -7.60 16.01
C HIS A 101 8.05 -8.05 15.01
N ILE A 102 7.90 -9.24 14.46
CA ILE A 102 8.79 -9.74 13.40
C ILE A 102 8.73 -8.83 12.17
N LEU A 103 7.55 -8.47 11.70
CA LEU A 103 7.41 -7.60 10.52
C LEU A 103 7.97 -6.19 10.79
N GLU A 104 7.85 -5.66 12.01
CA GLU A 104 8.54 -4.44 12.41
C GLU A 104 10.04 -4.59 12.27
N GLU A 105 10.63 -5.63 12.86
CA GLU A 105 12.07 -5.92 12.77
C GLU A 105 12.51 -6.05 11.31
N LYS A 106 11.76 -6.81 10.49
CA LYS A 106 12.08 -7.03 9.08
C LYS A 106 11.86 -5.80 8.19
N SER A 107 11.11 -4.80 8.65
CA SER A 107 11.04 -3.51 7.95
C SER A 107 12.35 -2.72 7.98
N HIS A 108 13.35 -3.19 8.72
CA HIS A 108 14.72 -2.66 8.81
C HIS A 108 15.77 -3.60 8.20
N ASP A 109 15.38 -4.72 7.59
CA ASP A 109 16.33 -5.68 7.03
C ASP A 109 17.21 -5.03 5.95
N ARG A 110 18.46 -5.48 5.86
CA ARG A 110 19.40 -5.01 4.84
C ARG A 110 18.94 -5.30 3.40
N ASN A 111 18.18 -6.38 3.21
CA ASN A 111 17.62 -6.76 1.91
C ASN A 111 16.29 -6.00 1.65
N SER A 112 16.21 -5.28 0.52
CA SER A 112 15.04 -4.47 0.17
C SER A 112 13.77 -5.29 -0.03
N ILE A 113 13.87 -6.52 -0.56
CA ILE A 113 12.71 -7.40 -0.76
C ILE A 113 12.15 -7.83 0.60
N VAL A 114 12.99 -8.08 1.60
CA VAL A 114 12.55 -8.38 2.97
C VAL A 114 11.82 -7.17 3.56
N ARG A 115 12.37 -5.95 3.41
CA ARG A 115 11.69 -4.72 3.87
C ARG A 115 10.35 -4.53 3.16
N GLN A 116 10.31 -4.71 1.84
CA GLN A 116 9.10 -4.62 1.02
C GLN A 116 8.02 -5.60 1.51
N MET A 117 8.38 -6.86 1.75
CA MET A 117 7.44 -7.87 2.23
C MET A 117 6.96 -7.58 3.66
N ALA A 118 7.85 -7.09 4.53
CA ALA A 118 7.46 -6.69 5.88
C ALA A 118 6.41 -5.57 5.86
N VAL A 119 6.64 -4.53 5.07
CA VAL A 119 5.70 -3.41 4.88
C VAL A 119 4.36 -3.88 4.30
N ARG A 120 4.39 -4.77 3.29
CA ARG A 120 3.19 -5.41 2.73
C ARG A 120 2.39 -6.15 3.80
N GLY A 121 3.07 -6.92 4.64
CA GLY A 121 2.44 -7.67 5.72
C GLY A 121 1.76 -6.76 6.73
N LEU A 122 2.41 -5.68 7.14
CA LEU A 122 1.83 -4.69 8.05
C LEU A 122 0.55 -4.07 7.47
N GLY A 123 0.55 -3.73 6.18
CA GLY A 123 -0.63 -3.23 5.48
C GLY A 123 -1.75 -4.27 5.35
N ASN A 124 -1.42 -5.55 5.28
CA ASN A 124 -2.39 -6.64 5.13
C ASN A 124 -3.19 -6.93 6.42
N LEU A 125 -2.81 -6.36 7.56
CA LEU A 125 -3.59 -6.46 8.80
C LEU A 125 -5.05 -6.04 8.61
N VAL A 126 -5.33 -5.12 7.70
CA VAL A 126 -6.69 -4.66 7.37
C VAL A 126 -7.61 -5.79 6.90
N TYR A 127 -7.05 -6.86 6.36
CA TYR A 127 -7.80 -8.02 5.87
C TYR A 127 -7.89 -9.12 6.91
N GLY A 128 -6.79 -9.45 7.58
CA GLY A 128 -6.74 -10.56 8.54
C GLY A 128 -7.43 -10.23 9.88
N ALA A 129 -7.20 -9.03 10.41
CA ALA A 129 -7.73 -8.63 11.71
C ALA A 129 -8.10 -7.12 11.75
N PRO A 130 -9.09 -6.68 10.94
CA PRO A 130 -9.47 -5.28 10.83
C PRO A 130 -9.90 -4.66 12.17
N GLU A 131 -10.52 -5.44 13.05
CA GLU A 131 -10.92 -5.01 14.39
C GLU A 131 -9.73 -4.68 15.31
N LYS A 132 -8.55 -5.21 15.02
CA LYS A 132 -7.31 -4.92 15.77
C LYS A 132 -6.59 -3.66 15.26
N LEU A 133 -6.91 -3.19 14.05
CA LEU A 133 -6.23 -2.08 13.40
C LEU A 133 -6.17 -0.83 14.26
N LYS A 134 -7.31 -0.43 14.84
CA LYS A 134 -7.39 0.76 15.69
C LYS A 134 -6.46 0.70 16.91
N LYS A 135 -6.27 -0.51 17.46
CA LYS A 135 -5.35 -0.73 18.58
C LYS A 135 -3.89 -0.54 18.16
N HIS A 136 -3.53 -0.96 16.95
CA HIS A 136 -2.17 -0.93 16.44
C HIS A 136 -1.87 0.25 15.51
N LYS A 137 -2.82 1.18 15.31
CA LYS A 137 -2.71 2.28 14.34
C LYS A 137 -1.45 3.13 14.49
N LYS A 138 -1.10 3.54 15.72
CA LYS A 138 0.12 4.34 15.97
C LYS A 138 1.38 3.59 15.57
N PHE A 139 1.48 2.34 15.98
CA PHE A 139 2.57 1.45 15.65
C PHE A 139 2.71 1.29 14.12
N LEU A 140 1.62 0.98 13.44
CA LEU A 140 1.60 0.82 11.98
C LEU A 140 1.99 2.12 11.27
N MET A 141 1.40 3.25 11.65
CA MET A 141 1.67 4.52 10.98
C MET A 141 3.13 4.96 11.10
N VAL A 142 3.75 4.77 12.27
CA VAL A 142 5.18 5.09 12.46
C VAL A 142 6.06 4.28 11.51
N ILE A 143 5.83 2.98 11.38
CA ILE A 143 6.64 2.10 10.53
C ILE A 143 6.39 2.41 9.05
N LEU A 144 5.13 2.56 8.66
CA LEU A 144 4.77 2.78 7.26
C LEU A 144 5.22 4.16 6.77
N ILE A 145 5.10 5.22 7.57
CA ILE A 145 5.60 6.56 7.20
C ILE A 145 7.12 6.54 7.05
N ARG A 146 7.84 5.89 7.96
CA ARG A 146 9.29 5.72 7.81
C ARG A 146 9.66 4.99 6.53
N ALA A 147 8.92 3.95 6.15
CA ALA A 147 9.18 3.19 4.93
C ALA A 147 8.86 3.99 3.64
N LEU A 148 8.11 5.10 3.73
CA LEU A 148 7.95 6.04 2.61
C LEU A 148 9.26 6.74 2.25
N SER A 149 10.18 6.88 3.19
CA SER A 149 11.49 7.49 2.99
C SER A 149 12.60 6.44 2.87
N ASP A 150 12.32 5.24 2.36
CA ASP A 150 13.36 4.21 2.18
C ASP A 150 14.45 4.73 1.23
N PRO A 151 15.72 4.82 1.69
CA PRO A 151 16.76 5.48 0.91
C PRO A 151 17.32 4.62 -0.22
N PHE A 152 16.91 3.35 -0.33
CA PHE A 152 17.56 2.37 -1.21
C PHE A 152 16.62 1.69 -2.20
N SER A 153 15.28 1.81 -2.05
CA SER A 153 14.35 1.06 -2.88
C SER A 153 13.02 1.78 -3.10
N SER A 154 12.76 2.13 -4.35
CA SER A 154 11.46 2.65 -4.80
C SER A 154 10.34 1.63 -4.63
N GLU A 155 10.65 0.32 -4.71
CA GLU A 155 9.69 -0.74 -4.48
C GLU A 155 9.21 -0.78 -3.03
N VAL A 156 10.09 -0.51 -2.05
CA VAL A 156 9.71 -0.38 -0.64
C VAL A 156 8.81 0.83 -0.44
N ILE A 157 9.17 1.97 -1.02
CA ILE A 157 8.37 3.21 -0.98
C ILE A 157 6.98 2.96 -1.56
N GLY A 158 6.91 2.39 -2.78
CA GLY A 158 5.65 2.08 -3.45
C GLY A 158 4.77 1.09 -2.67
N GLU A 159 5.38 0.08 -2.04
CA GLU A 159 4.65 -0.86 -1.18
C GLU A 159 4.14 -0.17 0.09
N SER A 160 4.93 0.76 0.66
CA SER A 160 4.49 1.55 1.81
C SER A 160 3.31 2.44 1.47
N MET A 161 3.32 3.12 0.32
CA MET A 161 2.18 3.91 -0.15
C MET A 161 0.91 3.08 -0.25
N LYS A 162 1.01 1.86 -0.82
CA LYS A 162 -0.11 0.92 -0.89
C LYS A 162 -0.60 0.49 0.49
N ALA A 163 0.32 0.19 1.40
CA ALA A 163 0.00 -0.20 2.76
C ALA A 163 -0.68 0.94 3.54
N VAL A 164 -0.15 2.16 3.44
CA VAL A 164 -0.76 3.37 4.03
C VAL A 164 -2.17 3.59 3.49
N ALA A 165 -2.37 3.47 2.18
CA ALA A 165 -3.69 3.63 1.56
C ALA A 165 -4.71 2.63 2.11
N LYS A 166 -4.31 1.35 2.30
CA LYS A 166 -5.16 0.33 2.91
C LYS A 166 -5.55 0.71 4.35
N VAL A 167 -4.56 1.09 5.15
CA VAL A 167 -4.76 1.45 6.56
C VAL A 167 -5.63 2.69 6.71
N LEU A 168 -5.39 3.74 5.94
CA LEU A 168 -6.15 4.99 6.00
C LEU A 168 -7.63 4.83 5.67
N LYS A 169 -7.99 3.91 4.76
CA LYS A 169 -9.39 3.62 4.42
C LYS A 169 -10.20 3.10 5.60
N GLU A 170 -9.54 2.47 6.57
CA GLU A 170 -10.17 1.92 7.78
C GLU A 170 -10.13 2.90 8.97
N LEU A 171 -9.46 4.04 8.84
CA LEU A 171 -9.28 5.03 9.89
C LEU A 171 -10.15 6.28 9.68
N LYS A 172 -10.34 7.02 10.76
CA LYS A 172 -10.96 8.37 10.74
C LYS A 172 -9.89 9.41 11.04
N GLU A 173 -10.13 10.69 10.73
CA GLU A 173 -9.22 11.81 11.01
C GLU A 173 -8.63 11.76 12.42
N LYS A 174 -9.46 11.51 13.44
CA LYS A 174 -9.03 11.41 14.84
C LYS A 174 -8.08 10.25 15.13
N ASP A 175 -8.10 9.22 14.31
CA ASP A 175 -7.27 8.02 14.48
C ASP A 175 -5.85 8.21 13.96
N ILE A 176 -5.64 9.11 13.00
CA ILE A 176 -4.35 9.40 12.38
C ILE A 176 -3.47 10.24 13.32
N GLY A 177 -4.07 11.19 14.05
CA GLY A 177 -3.38 12.01 15.03
C GLY A 177 -2.30 12.91 14.41
N SER A 178 -1.13 13.01 15.07
CA SER A 178 0.02 13.80 14.59
C SER A 178 0.63 13.28 13.30
N SER A 179 0.51 11.98 13.03
CA SER A 179 1.00 11.36 11.80
C SER A 179 0.38 11.95 10.53
N PHE A 180 -0.73 12.68 10.66
CA PHE A 180 -1.34 13.38 9.52
C PHE A 180 -0.39 14.39 8.87
N ARG A 181 0.35 15.15 9.69
CA ARG A 181 1.32 16.15 9.22
C ARG A 181 2.48 15.48 8.50
N ASP A 182 3.12 14.54 9.17
CA ASP A 182 4.31 13.85 8.64
C ASP A 182 3.96 13.13 7.31
N LEU A 183 2.82 12.46 7.29
CA LEU A 183 2.34 11.76 6.09
C LEU A 183 2.05 12.73 4.94
N THR A 184 1.38 13.85 5.22
CA THR A 184 1.06 14.84 4.17
C THR A 184 2.31 15.45 3.57
N GLN A 185 3.30 15.77 4.39
CA GLN A 185 4.58 16.32 3.94
C GLN A 185 5.36 15.30 3.09
N GLU A 186 5.46 14.06 3.57
CA GLU A 186 6.21 13.02 2.88
C GLU A 186 5.59 12.68 1.52
N ILE A 187 4.27 12.54 1.43
CA ILE A 187 3.57 12.22 0.18
C ILE A 187 3.84 13.28 -0.90
N ARG A 188 3.86 14.54 -0.54
CA ARG A 188 4.07 15.64 -1.49
C ARG A 188 5.43 15.62 -2.18
N THR A 189 6.45 15.04 -1.55
CA THR A 189 7.78 14.92 -2.15
C THR A 189 7.81 14.02 -3.38
N TYR A 190 6.78 13.19 -3.56
CA TYR A 190 6.66 12.24 -4.68
C TYR A 190 5.77 12.73 -5.83
N PHE A 191 5.20 13.92 -5.75
CA PHE A 191 4.32 14.42 -6.83
C PHE A 191 5.04 14.56 -8.16
N ASP A 192 6.29 14.99 -8.15
CA ASP A 192 7.13 15.18 -9.32
C ASP A 192 8.20 14.07 -9.49
N ASN A 193 7.98 12.89 -8.87
CA ASN A 193 8.94 11.79 -8.93
C ASN A 193 9.04 11.22 -10.36
N GLU A 194 10.22 10.77 -10.78
CA GLU A 194 10.43 10.15 -12.09
C GLU A 194 9.66 8.85 -12.28
N ASP A 195 9.44 8.08 -11.20
CA ASP A 195 8.67 6.84 -11.21
C ASP A 195 7.16 7.13 -11.25
N ASP A 196 6.51 6.75 -12.35
CA ASP A 196 5.07 6.89 -12.55
C ASP A 196 4.24 6.25 -11.43
N ALA A 197 4.70 5.13 -10.88
CA ALA A 197 3.97 4.43 -9.83
C ALA A 197 4.03 5.22 -8.52
N LEU A 198 5.15 5.86 -8.19
CA LEU A 198 5.27 6.70 -7.01
C LEU A 198 4.43 7.97 -7.16
N ARG A 199 4.43 8.62 -8.34
CA ARG A 199 3.53 9.75 -8.62
C ARG A 199 2.07 9.35 -8.45
N LEU A 200 1.67 8.23 -9.08
CA LEU A 200 0.31 7.71 -9.00
C LEU A 200 -0.15 7.54 -7.54
N TRP A 201 0.64 6.81 -6.74
CA TRP A 201 0.27 6.50 -5.36
C TRP A 201 0.32 7.73 -4.45
N SER A 202 1.18 8.71 -4.75
CA SER A 202 1.21 9.98 -4.00
C SER A 202 -0.10 10.77 -4.18
N PHE A 203 -0.65 10.85 -5.40
CA PHE A 203 -1.97 11.46 -5.64
C PHE A 203 -3.09 10.66 -5.00
N VAL A 204 -3.08 9.33 -5.11
CA VAL A 204 -4.06 8.46 -4.41
C VAL A 204 -4.09 8.78 -2.91
N LEU A 205 -2.93 8.84 -2.27
CA LEU A 205 -2.82 9.10 -0.83
C LEU A 205 -3.28 10.51 -0.48
N PHE A 206 -2.90 11.51 -1.26
CA PHE A 206 -3.31 12.90 -1.03
C PHE A 206 -4.83 13.06 -1.15
N GLY A 207 -5.45 12.38 -2.13
CA GLY A 207 -6.90 12.30 -2.27
C GLY A 207 -7.59 11.61 -1.09
N ILE A 208 -7.01 10.54 -0.56
CA ILE A 208 -7.51 9.87 0.67
C ILE A 208 -7.45 10.84 1.86
N LEU A 209 -6.35 11.56 2.02
CA LEU A 209 -6.20 12.56 3.08
C LEU A 209 -7.21 13.70 2.94
N ALA A 210 -7.49 14.17 1.71
CA ALA A 210 -8.53 15.17 1.45
C ALA A 210 -9.91 14.70 1.95
N ARG A 211 -10.29 13.44 1.64
CA ARG A 211 -11.57 12.85 2.10
C ARG A 211 -11.63 12.66 3.61
N LEU A 212 -10.51 12.33 4.25
CA LEU A 212 -10.44 12.12 5.69
C LEU A 212 -10.42 13.42 6.48
N THR A 213 -9.95 14.51 5.88
CA THR A 213 -9.81 15.82 6.52
C THR A 213 -11.16 16.42 6.85
N LYS A 214 -11.40 16.70 8.15
CA LYS A 214 -12.62 17.35 8.64
C LYS A 214 -12.29 18.66 9.33
N ARG A 215 -12.42 18.71 10.67
CA ARG A 215 -12.29 19.95 11.45
C ARG A 215 -10.86 20.23 11.89
N LYS A 216 -10.23 19.23 12.48
CA LYS A 216 -8.93 19.38 13.17
C LYS A 216 -7.80 19.78 12.22
N TRP A 217 -7.76 19.13 11.08
CA TRP A 217 -6.67 19.28 10.10
C TRP A 217 -7.03 20.17 8.91
N LYS A 218 -8.27 20.71 8.85
CA LYS A 218 -8.77 21.47 7.70
C LYS A 218 -7.87 22.66 7.32
N GLY A 219 -7.47 23.48 8.28
CA GLY A 219 -6.63 24.65 8.02
C GLY A 219 -5.22 24.24 7.55
N TYR A 220 -4.62 23.26 8.21
CA TYR A 220 -3.32 22.73 7.80
C TYR A 220 -3.37 22.13 6.41
N PHE A 221 -4.37 21.27 6.11
CA PHE A 221 -4.49 20.62 4.81
C PHE A 221 -4.78 21.64 3.70
N ALA A 222 -5.60 22.66 3.96
CA ALA A 222 -5.84 23.74 3.01
C ALA A 222 -4.54 24.45 2.61
N GLU A 223 -3.61 24.67 3.58
CA GLU A 223 -2.31 25.23 3.28
C GLU A 223 -1.46 24.27 2.42
N GLN A 224 -1.49 22.98 2.72
CA GLN A 224 -0.79 21.99 1.90
C GLN A 224 -1.34 21.90 0.46
N VAL A 225 -2.66 22.06 0.29
CA VAL A 225 -3.28 22.15 -1.04
C VAL A 225 -2.81 23.40 -1.77
N ARG A 226 -2.80 24.58 -1.12
CA ARG A 226 -2.28 25.82 -1.75
C ARG A 226 -0.84 25.69 -2.23
N GLN A 227 0.03 25.11 -1.39
CA GLN A 227 1.42 24.89 -1.72
C GLN A 227 1.64 23.85 -2.84
N SER A 228 0.68 22.95 -3.05
CA SER A 228 0.75 21.90 -4.08
C SER A 228 -0.02 22.26 -5.34
N TRP A 229 -0.65 23.43 -5.38
CA TRP A 229 -1.64 23.75 -6.38
C TRP A 229 -1.10 23.71 -7.81
N VAL A 230 0.07 24.34 -8.03
CA VAL A 230 0.72 24.36 -9.35
C VAL A 230 1.07 22.95 -9.80
N THR A 231 1.65 22.15 -8.92
CA THR A 231 1.99 20.76 -9.21
C THR A 231 0.74 19.93 -9.59
N LEU A 232 -0.34 20.08 -8.84
CA LEU A 232 -1.62 19.42 -9.15
C LEU A 232 -2.13 19.81 -10.54
N LEU A 233 -2.04 21.10 -10.91
CA LEU A 233 -2.45 21.57 -12.23
C LEU A 233 -1.60 20.98 -13.36
N LEU A 234 -0.28 20.94 -13.19
CA LEU A 234 0.63 20.37 -14.19
C LEU A 234 0.34 18.89 -14.45
N HIS A 235 0.09 18.12 -13.41
CA HIS A 235 -0.18 16.68 -13.51
C HIS A 235 -1.61 16.32 -13.94
N LEU A 236 -2.51 17.30 -14.14
CA LEU A 236 -3.76 17.04 -14.87
C LEU A 236 -3.50 16.53 -16.30
N GLN A 237 -2.34 16.85 -16.85
CA GLN A 237 -1.84 16.42 -18.15
C GLN A 237 -0.57 15.58 -18.02
N ASP A 238 -0.43 14.81 -16.93
CA ASP A 238 0.71 13.90 -16.77
C ASP A 238 0.88 13.00 -18.00
N PRO A 239 2.10 12.79 -18.50
CA PRO A 239 2.37 11.91 -19.64
C PRO A 239 1.82 10.49 -19.44
N ASN A 240 1.78 10.01 -18.20
CA ASN A 240 1.16 8.74 -17.88
C ASN A 240 -0.35 8.93 -17.65
N PRO A 241 -1.22 8.34 -18.51
CA PRO A 241 -2.68 8.52 -18.40
C PRO A 241 -3.27 8.10 -17.05
N ARG A 242 -2.68 7.09 -16.38
CA ARG A 242 -3.15 6.64 -15.06
C ARG A 242 -2.86 7.69 -13.99
N VAL A 243 -1.71 8.33 -14.05
CA VAL A 243 -1.33 9.43 -13.14
C VAL A 243 -2.26 10.62 -13.37
N SER A 244 -2.47 11.01 -14.63
CA SER A 244 -3.37 12.11 -15.00
C SER A 244 -4.80 11.89 -14.47
N VAL A 245 -5.36 10.70 -14.65
CA VAL A 245 -6.71 10.35 -14.15
C VAL A 245 -6.79 10.46 -12.64
N GLU A 246 -5.80 9.92 -11.91
CA GLU A 246 -5.80 9.96 -10.44
C GLU A 246 -5.54 11.39 -9.92
N CYS A 247 -4.66 12.14 -10.60
CA CYS A 247 -4.43 13.54 -10.26
C CYS A 247 -5.72 14.37 -10.42
N ARG A 248 -6.51 14.17 -11.49
CA ARG A 248 -7.81 14.83 -11.68
C ARG A 248 -8.79 14.52 -10.54
N ALA A 249 -8.88 13.23 -10.15
CA ALA A 249 -9.74 12.81 -9.04
C ALA A 249 -9.29 13.47 -7.71
N THR A 250 -8.00 13.54 -7.47
CA THR A 250 -7.42 14.17 -6.28
C THR A 250 -7.59 15.69 -6.30
N PHE A 251 -7.33 16.32 -7.43
CA PHE A 251 -7.55 17.76 -7.65
C PHE A 251 -8.98 18.17 -7.27
N HIS A 252 -9.98 17.43 -7.77
CA HIS A 252 -11.37 17.66 -7.45
C HIS A 252 -11.65 17.62 -5.94
N LEU A 253 -11.06 16.68 -5.23
CA LEU A 253 -11.18 16.57 -3.78
C LEU A 253 -10.50 17.74 -3.03
N CYS A 254 -9.50 18.37 -3.65
CA CYS A 254 -8.72 19.44 -3.05
C CYS A 254 -9.35 20.83 -3.26
N VAL A 255 -10.11 21.06 -4.33
CA VAL A 255 -10.75 22.35 -4.66
C VAL A 255 -11.52 22.97 -3.49
N PRO A 256 -12.33 22.23 -2.71
CA PRO A 256 -13.07 22.80 -1.58
C PRO A 256 -12.20 23.43 -0.50
N PHE A 257 -10.91 23.02 -0.41
CA PHE A 257 -9.97 23.56 0.59
C PHE A 257 -9.40 24.93 0.20
N LEU A 258 -9.50 25.33 -1.06
CA LEU A 258 -9.06 26.64 -1.53
C LEU A 258 -10.04 27.76 -1.17
N GLY A 259 -11.30 27.43 -0.89
CA GLY A 259 -12.33 28.41 -0.54
C GLY A 259 -12.83 29.24 -1.73
N LEU A 260 -12.47 28.88 -2.96
CA LEU A 260 -12.83 29.59 -4.19
C LEU A 260 -14.14 29.01 -4.75
N LYS A 261 -15.29 29.60 -4.39
CA LYS A 261 -16.63 29.10 -4.80
C LYS A 261 -16.81 29.03 -6.33
N ARG A 262 -16.32 30.02 -7.07
CA ARG A 262 -16.41 30.03 -8.54
C ARG A 262 -15.63 28.90 -9.18
N LEU A 263 -14.42 28.62 -8.68
CA LEU A 263 -13.61 27.50 -9.13
C LEU A 263 -14.30 26.17 -8.85
N GLN A 264 -14.93 26.04 -7.69
CA GLN A 264 -15.67 24.82 -7.34
C GLN A 264 -16.84 24.56 -8.29
N THR A 265 -17.55 25.60 -8.70
CA THR A 265 -18.64 25.52 -9.69
C THR A 265 -18.07 25.12 -11.06
N ALA A 266 -17.04 25.80 -11.53
CA ALA A 266 -16.38 25.49 -12.81
C ALA A 266 -15.85 24.06 -12.88
N VAL A 267 -15.19 23.57 -11.81
CA VAL A 267 -14.69 22.20 -11.75
C VAL A 267 -15.82 21.17 -11.74
N ASN A 268 -16.92 21.44 -11.04
CA ASN A 268 -18.08 20.54 -11.04
C ASN A 268 -18.75 20.48 -12.42
N GLU A 269 -18.94 21.60 -13.11
CA GLU A 269 -19.51 21.67 -14.46
C GLU A 269 -18.67 20.90 -15.49
N HIS A 270 -17.35 20.92 -15.35
CA HIS A 270 -16.43 20.21 -16.24
C HIS A 270 -16.37 18.69 -15.97
N LEU A 271 -16.69 18.24 -14.75
CA LEU A 271 -16.68 16.82 -14.37
C LEU A 271 -17.98 16.09 -14.66
N ASP A 272 -19.10 16.80 -14.75
CA ASP A 272 -20.40 16.22 -15.14
C ASP A 272 -20.48 15.87 -16.65
N GLY A 273 -19.36 15.94 -17.38
CA GLY A 273 -19.25 15.48 -18.76
C GLY A 273 -19.89 16.41 -19.79
N THR A 274 -20.27 17.63 -19.40
CA THR A 274 -20.91 18.61 -20.30
C THR A 274 -19.92 19.56 -21.00
N ALA A 275 -18.65 19.58 -20.55
CA ALA A 275 -17.59 20.33 -21.20
C ALA A 275 -16.26 19.56 -21.16
N GLU A 276 -15.54 19.52 -22.28
CA GLU A 276 -14.12 19.09 -22.28
C GLU A 276 -13.32 20.02 -21.38
N LEU A 277 -12.66 19.45 -20.38
CA LEU A 277 -11.74 20.19 -19.51
C LEU A 277 -10.62 20.72 -20.39
N LYS A 278 -10.68 21.99 -20.73
CA LYS A 278 -9.54 22.68 -21.33
C LYS A 278 -8.65 23.17 -20.19
N PRO A 279 -7.52 22.49 -19.94
CA PRO A 279 -6.63 22.81 -18.81
C PRO A 279 -6.16 24.26 -18.85
N GLU A 280 -6.05 24.84 -20.05
CA GLU A 280 -5.63 26.22 -20.28
C GLU A 280 -6.66 27.23 -19.76
N GLU A 281 -7.96 27.01 -19.99
CA GLU A 281 -9.02 27.87 -19.49
C GLU A 281 -9.12 27.79 -17.96
N LEU A 282 -8.97 26.59 -17.41
CA LEU A 282 -8.93 26.37 -15.97
C LEU A 282 -7.71 27.05 -15.32
N GLN A 283 -6.52 26.99 -15.94
CA GLN A 283 -5.32 27.70 -15.49
C GLN A 283 -5.54 29.21 -15.47
N VAL A 284 -6.12 29.78 -16.52
CA VAL A 284 -6.39 31.23 -16.61
C VAL A 284 -7.38 31.66 -15.52
N ASP A 285 -8.44 30.91 -15.30
CA ASP A 285 -9.43 31.24 -14.25
C ASP A 285 -8.85 31.11 -12.84
N ILE A 286 -7.98 30.15 -12.61
CA ILE A 286 -7.27 29.99 -11.34
C ILE A 286 -6.30 31.15 -11.12
N CYS A 287 -5.47 31.49 -12.10
CA CYS A 287 -4.53 32.61 -11.99
C CYS A 287 -5.20 33.97 -11.80
N ARG A 288 -6.44 34.13 -12.24
CA ARG A 288 -7.22 35.37 -12.00
C ARG A 288 -7.80 35.48 -10.59
N HIS A 289 -7.82 34.37 -9.82
CA HIS A 289 -8.50 34.29 -8.53
C HIS A 289 -7.56 33.92 -7.36
N LEU A 290 -6.28 33.64 -7.65
CA LEU A 290 -5.19 33.57 -6.66
C LEU A 290 -4.58 34.94 -6.48
#